data_bfe7170111ef9bb44cb803b236e1f464
#
_entry.id   bfe7170111ef9bb44cb803b236e1f464
#
_cell.length_a   1.000
_cell.length_b   1.000
_cell.length_c   1.000
_cell.angle_alpha   90.00
_cell.angle_beta   90.00
_cell.angle_gamma   90.00
#
_symmetry.space_group_name_H-M   'P 1'
#
loop_
_entity.id
_entity.type
_entity.pdbx_description
1 polymer ?
#
loop_
_entity_poly.entity_id
_entity_poly.type
_entity_poly.pdbx_seq_one_letter_code
_entity_poly.pdbx_strand_id
1 'polypeptide(L)'
;MHRGRLLPALAALTLLAACGSNATPAKPGEPDKVKVGVIPIVDVAPIYLGKAQGFFSKRNIDLTMEQAQGGAAIVPGVVSGQYQFGFSNIVSLLVAGQQKVPIKVVANGVNSTGDAAKDFGQLVVKDPAIKTAKDLEGRTVATNTVKNIVDTTVKEIVRKAGGDPAKVSFVELAFPDMGAALDAGRVQGMFVVEPFLAPALAKGGRALGSYADVDPKLCVAAYFTSSQLIAQNPDLVKRFTEAMQESLAYADGHPDAVRQAVTTYTQIKADAAGAMTLPKWASTVDTASVGKMNQLLATNGVLSAPVDTSKLLP
;
A
#
# COMPACT_ATOMS: atom_id res chain seq x y z
N MET A 1 -34.53 76.22 4.17
CA MET A 1 -34.47 75.45 2.91
C MET A 1 -33.16 74.68 2.85
N HIS A 2 -33.16 73.44 3.35
CA HIS A 2 -31.99 72.53 3.20
C HIS A 2 -32.50 71.19 2.74
N ARG A 3 -32.15 70.83 1.50
CA ARG A 3 -32.46 69.55 0.86
C ARG A 3 -31.45 68.51 1.30
N GLY A 4 -31.88 67.55 2.12
CA GLY A 4 -31.10 66.32 2.41
C GLY A 4 -31.12 65.35 1.23
N ARG A 5 -29.94 64.95 0.77
CA ARG A 5 -29.73 63.87 -0.21
C ARG A 5 -29.61 62.55 0.52
N LEU A 6 -30.53 61.64 0.29
CA LEU A 6 -30.47 60.23 0.66
C LEU A 6 -29.59 59.50 -0.37
N LEU A 7 -28.51 58.85 0.09
CA LEU A 7 -27.70 57.89 -0.67
C LEU A 7 -28.27 56.47 -0.39
N PRO A 8 -28.47 55.64 -1.40
CA PRO A 8 -28.80 54.24 -1.16
C PRO A 8 -27.55 53.40 -0.83
N ALA A 9 -27.58 52.68 0.28
CA ALA A 9 -26.55 51.70 0.64
C ALA A 9 -26.69 50.48 -0.27
N LEU A 10 -25.64 50.25 -1.06
CA LEU A 10 -25.50 49.05 -1.89
C LEU A 10 -24.97 47.90 -0.99
N ALA A 11 -25.85 46.93 -0.69
CA ALA A 11 -25.44 45.68 0.00
C ALA A 11 -24.72 44.78 -0.99
N ALA A 12 -23.40 44.66 -0.83
CA ALA A 12 -22.60 43.68 -1.54
C ALA A 12 -22.78 42.28 -0.92
N LEU A 13 -23.58 41.43 -1.60
CA LEU A 13 -23.62 40.00 -1.32
C LEU A 13 -22.31 39.36 -1.78
N THR A 14 -21.41 39.04 -0.86
CA THR A 14 -20.22 38.19 -1.12
C THR A 14 -20.68 36.73 -1.20
N LEU A 15 -20.78 36.20 -2.41
CA LEU A 15 -20.88 34.78 -2.66
C LEU A 15 -19.53 34.11 -2.26
N LEU A 16 -19.51 33.41 -1.13
CA LEU A 16 -18.46 32.44 -0.82
C LEU A 16 -18.61 31.28 -1.79
N ALA A 17 -17.79 31.27 -2.83
CA ALA A 17 -17.61 30.08 -3.65
C ALA A 17 -16.85 29.03 -2.81
N ALA A 18 -17.57 28.04 -2.31
CA ALA A 18 -17.00 26.82 -1.73
C ALA A 18 -16.31 26.04 -2.86
N CYS A 19 -14.98 26.12 -2.94
CA CYS A 19 -14.17 25.25 -3.77
C CYS A 19 -14.18 23.84 -3.16
N GLY A 20 -15.26 23.10 -3.32
CA GLY A 20 -15.27 21.67 -3.20
C GLY A 20 -14.81 21.08 -4.52
N SER A 21 -13.68 20.39 -4.56
CA SER A 21 -13.24 19.59 -5.70
C SER A 21 -14.15 18.36 -5.82
N ASN A 22 -15.36 18.55 -6.30
CA ASN A 22 -16.27 17.47 -6.67
C ASN A 22 -15.74 16.86 -7.97
N ALA A 23 -15.42 15.58 -7.95
CA ALA A 23 -15.27 14.81 -9.17
C ALA A 23 -16.58 14.98 -9.97
N THR A 24 -16.51 15.72 -11.07
CA THR A 24 -17.67 15.94 -11.93
C THR A 24 -18.10 14.60 -12.49
N PRO A 25 -19.37 14.17 -12.36
CA PRO A 25 -19.85 12.95 -12.99
C PRO A 25 -19.56 13.01 -14.49
N ALA A 26 -19.07 11.92 -15.08
CA ALA A 26 -18.84 11.82 -16.51
C ALA A 26 -20.15 12.11 -17.26
N LYS A 27 -20.05 12.79 -18.40
CA LYS A 27 -21.18 12.95 -19.29
C LYS A 27 -21.65 11.58 -19.80
N PRO A 28 -22.94 11.38 -20.05
CA PRO A 28 -23.42 10.12 -20.62
C PRO A 28 -22.60 9.72 -21.85
N GLY A 29 -21.94 8.56 -21.80
CA GLY A 29 -21.10 8.04 -22.88
C GLY A 29 -19.60 8.34 -22.78
N GLU A 30 -19.14 9.21 -21.86
CA GLU A 30 -17.71 9.41 -21.59
C GLU A 30 -17.22 8.46 -20.47
N PRO A 31 -15.99 7.93 -20.54
CA PRO A 31 -15.46 7.10 -19.46
C PRO A 31 -15.22 7.91 -18.17
N ASP A 32 -15.47 7.27 -17.03
CA ASP A 32 -15.13 7.84 -15.73
C ASP A 32 -13.61 7.98 -15.60
N LYS A 33 -13.14 9.19 -15.35
CA LYS A 33 -11.72 9.46 -15.07
C LYS A 33 -11.40 9.05 -13.64
N VAL A 34 -10.61 8.00 -13.49
CA VAL A 34 -10.26 7.41 -12.20
C VAL A 34 -8.78 7.54 -11.95
N LYS A 35 -8.42 8.22 -10.87
CA LYS A 35 -7.04 8.29 -10.37
C LYS A 35 -6.89 7.34 -9.18
N VAL A 36 -5.81 6.55 -9.21
CA VAL A 36 -5.46 5.60 -8.14
C VAL A 36 -4.08 5.91 -7.61
N GLY A 37 -3.99 6.16 -6.30
CA GLY A 37 -2.71 6.26 -5.62
C GLY A 37 -2.08 4.87 -5.48
N VAL A 38 -0.82 4.70 -5.93
CA VAL A 38 -0.10 3.42 -5.90
C VAL A 38 1.33 3.60 -5.40
N ILE A 39 1.98 2.50 -5.00
CA ILE A 39 3.41 2.47 -4.65
C ILE A 39 4.13 1.74 -5.79
N PRO A 40 5.31 2.21 -6.29
CA PRO A 40 6.00 1.57 -7.40
C PRO A 40 6.77 0.30 -6.97
N ILE A 41 6.03 -0.76 -6.62
CA ILE A 41 6.51 -2.08 -6.19
C ILE A 41 5.77 -3.19 -6.92
N VAL A 42 6.21 -4.44 -6.80
CA VAL A 42 5.62 -5.60 -7.49
C VAL A 42 4.15 -5.81 -7.17
N ASP A 43 3.74 -5.45 -5.97
CA ASP A 43 2.39 -5.60 -5.41
C ASP A 43 1.30 -5.06 -6.34
N VAL A 44 1.59 -3.94 -7.02
CA VAL A 44 0.62 -3.23 -7.87
C VAL A 44 0.70 -3.62 -9.34
N ALA A 45 1.50 -4.62 -9.71
CA ALA A 45 1.56 -5.09 -11.09
C ALA A 45 0.17 -5.42 -11.69
N PRO A 46 -0.79 -6.00 -10.93
CA PRO A 46 -2.11 -6.32 -11.48
C PRO A 46 -2.87 -5.11 -12.04
N ILE A 47 -2.81 -3.93 -11.40
CA ILE A 47 -3.56 -2.76 -11.90
C ILE A 47 -2.95 -2.23 -13.21
N TYR A 48 -1.62 -2.28 -13.37
CA TYR A 48 -0.95 -1.92 -14.61
C TYR A 48 -1.26 -2.91 -15.73
N LEU A 49 -1.26 -4.22 -15.43
CA LEU A 49 -1.67 -5.26 -16.36
C LEU A 49 -3.14 -5.12 -16.75
N GLY A 50 -4.03 -4.93 -15.81
CA GLY A 50 -5.46 -4.76 -16.07
C GLY A 50 -5.74 -3.53 -16.93
N LYS A 51 -5.00 -2.43 -16.74
CA LYS A 51 -5.06 -1.28 -17.64
C LYS A 51 -4.60 -1.65 -19.05
N ALA A 52 -3.45 -2.31 -19.18
CA ALA A 52 -2.90 -2.70 -20.47
C ALA A 52 -3.79 -3.71 -21.22
N GLN A 53 -4.43 -4.63 -20.51
CA GLN A 53 -5.36 -5.62 -21.05
C GLN A 53 -6.78 -5.07 -21.31
N GLY A 54 -7.03 -3.79 -21.01
CA GLY A 54 -8.32 -3.15 -21.23
C GLY A 54 -9.42 -3.54 -20.23
N PHE A 55 -9.09 -4.15 -19.07
CA PHE A 55 -10.11 -4.58 -18.10
C PHE A 55 -10.85 -3.40 -17.46
N PHE A 56 -10.22 -2.24 -17.39
CA PHE A 56 -10.83 -1.00 -16.93
C PHE A 56 -11.60 -0.30 -18.05
N SER A 57 -11.01 -0.17 -19.23
CA SER A 57 -11.63 0.54 -20.36
C SER A 57 -12.93 -0.14 -20.84
N LYS A 58 -12.98 -1.49 -20.85
CA LYS A 58 -14.22 -2.21 -21.18
C LYS A 58 -15.35 -2.00 -20.17
N ARG A 59 -15.01 -1.46 -18.98
CA ARG A 59 -15.95 -1.05 -17.93
C ARG A 59 -16.15 0.47 -17.87
N ASN A 60 -15.85 1.15 -18.96
CA ASN A 60 -15.99 2.60 -19.08
C ASN A 60 -15.21 3.39 -17.99
N ILE A 61 -13.98 2.92 -17.66
CA ILE A 61 -13.05 3.56 -16.73
C ILE A 61 -11.78 3.96 -17.47
N ASP A 62 -11.47 5.28 -17.48
CA ASP A 62 -10.18 5.83 -17.90
C ASP A 62 -9.28 5.94 -16.67
N LEU A 63 -8.34 4.99 -16.54
CA LEU A 63 -7.54 4.78 -15.35
C LEU A 63 -6.18 5.50 -15.42
N THR A 64 -5.85 6.26 -14.38
CA THR A 64 -4.52 6.86 -14.18
C THR A 64 -3.96 6.44 -12.82
N MET A 65 -2.69 6.02 -12.76
CA MET A 65 -1.98 5.73 -11.53
C MET A 65 -1.06 6.90 -11.16
N GLU A 66 -1.10 7.33 -9.90
CA GLU A 66 -0.17 8.32 -9.33
C GLU A 66 0.67 7.65 -8.23
N GLN A 67 2.00 7.82 -8.31
CA GLN A 67 2.93 7.13 -7.42
C GLN A 67 3.14 7.90 -6.12
N ALA A 68 3.20 7.17 -5.00
CA ALA A 68 3.50 7.67 -3.66
C ALA A 68 4.52 6.76 -2.95
N GLN A 69 5.15 7.25 -1.90
CA GLN A 69 6.18 6.51 -1.16
C GLN A 69 5.61 5.36 -0.32
N GLY A 70 4.36 5.47 0.14
CA GLY A 70 3.73 4.47 0.99
C GLY A 70 2.23 4.68 1.15
N GLY A 71 1.54 3.64 1.62
CA GLY A 71 0.09 3.64 1.77
C GLY A 71 -0.44 4.73 2.72
N ALA A 72 0.30 5.04 3.78
CA ALA A 72 -0.06 6.12 4.71
C ALA A 72 -0.14 7.50 4.01
N ALA A 73 0.67 7.74 2.98
CA ALA A 73 0.61 8.96 2.19
C ALA A 73 -0.57 8.99 1.20
N ILE A 74 -1.09 7.81 0.82
CA ILE A 74 -2.22 7.68 -0.13
C ILE A 74 -3.57 7.93 0.54
N VAL A 75 -3.74 7.52 1.81
CA VAL A 75 -5.01 7.61 2.54
C VAL A 75 -5.60 9.03 2.53
N PRO A 76 -4.85 10.11 2.86
CA PRO A 76 -5.38 11.47 2.79
C PRO A 76 -5.85 11.88 1.40
N GLY A 77 -5.15 11.45 0.35
CA GLY A 77 -5.53 11.73 -1.05
C GLY A 77 -6.86 11.08 -1.45
N VAL A 78 -7.15 9.88 -0.95
CA VAL A 78 -8.45 9.22 -1.16
C VAL A 78 -9.55 9.93 -0.37
N VAL A 79 -9.29 10.30 0.88
CA VAL A 79 -10.28 11.00 1.73
C VAL A 79 -10.63 12.37 1.16
N SER A 80 -9.65 13.10 0.62
CA SER A 80 -9.87 14.40 -0.02
C SER A 80 -10.50 14.34 -1.42
N GLY A 81 -10.59 13.14 -2.03
CA GLY A 81 -11.09 12.95 -3.39
C GLY A 81 -10.03 13.24 -4.49
N GLN A 82 -8.77 13.51 -4.12
CA GLN A 82 -7.66 13.61 -5.08
C GLN A 82 -7.50 12.29 -5.85
N TYR A 83 -7.63 11.16 -5.14
CA TYR A 83 -7.70 9.82 -5.70
C TYR A 83 -9.09 9.22 -5.48
N GLN A 84 -9.66 8.57 -6.48
CA GLN A 84 -10.91 7.84 -6.32
C GLN A 84 -10.68 6.52 -5.57
N PHE A 85 -9.52 5.90 -5.79
CA PHE A 85 -9.09 4.70 -5.09
C PHE A 85 -7.62 4.83 -4.69
N GLY A 86 -7.20 3.98 -3.76
CA GLY A 86 -5.80 3.90 -3.34
C GLY A 86 -5.40 2.45 -3.07
N PHE A 87 -4.11 2.19 -3.20
CA PHE A 87 -3.46 0.98 -2.75
C PHE A 87 -2.74 1.26 -1.44
N SER A 88 -2.95 0.45 -0.42
CA SER A 88 -2.27 0.61 0.87
C SER A 88 -2.06 -0.73 1.56
N ASN A 89 -0.94 -0.83 2.31
CA ASN A 89 -0.78 -1.96 3.20
C ASN A 89 -1.86 -1.97 4.28
N ILE A 90 -2.17 -3.18 4.76
CA ILE A 90 -3.29 -3.39 5.68
C ILE A 90 -3.11 -2.66 7.02
N VAL A 91 -1.87 -2.43 7.46
CA VAL A 91 -1.60 -1.73 8.73
C VAL A 91 -2.01 -0.26 8.64
N SER A 92 -1.66 0.44 7.56
CA SER A 92 -2.12 1.82 7.35
C SER A 92 -3.65 1.92 7.33
N LEU A 93 -4.35 0.92 6.75
CA LEU A 93 -5.81 0.89 6.72
C LEU A 93 -6.41 0.61 8.10
N LEU A 94 -5.80 -0.28 8.90
CA LEU A 94 -6.23 -0.53 10.28
C LEU A 94 -6.00 0.70 11.17
N VAL A 95 -4.87 1.40 11.03
CA VAL A 95 -4.60 2.66 11.75
C VAL A 95 -5.62 3.72 11.37
N ALA A 96 -5.93 3.87 10.08
CA ALA A 96 -6.99 4.76 9.61
C ALA A 96 -8.37 4.37 10.18
N GLY A 97 -8.67 3.07 10.27
CA GLY A 97 -9.90 2.55 10.89
C GLY A 97 -9.99 2.90 12.38
N GLN A 98 -8.88 2.79 13.15
CA GLN A 98 -8.85 3.23 14.55
C GLN A 98 -9.15 4.72 14.69
N GLN A 99 -8.65 5.53 13.77
CA GLN A 99 -8.89 6.98 13.72
C GLN A 99 -10.26 7.33 13.15
N LYS A 100 -11.10 6.33 12.84
CA LYS A 100 -12.45 6.49 12.25
C LYS A 100 -12.44 7.25 10.92
N VAL A 101 -11.33 7.13 10.17
CA VAL A 101 -11.25 7.69 8.81
C VAL A 101 -12.28 6.98 7.93
N PRO A 102 -13.13 7.71 7.16
CA PRO A 102 -14.23 7.12 6.42
C PRO A 102 -13.76 6.47 5.11
N ILE A 103 -13.08 5.33 5.22
CA ILE A 103 -12.61 4.52 4.10
C ILE A 103 -13.12 3.08 4.19
N LYS A 104 -13.13 2.38 3.06
CA LYS A 104 -13.48 0.96 2.98
C LYS A 104 -12.59 0.25 1.95
N VAL A 105 -12.16 -0.95 2.28
CA VAL A 105 -11.50 -1.88 1.36
C VAL A 105 -12.52 -2.37 0.34
N VAL A 106 -12.15 -2.38 -0.94
CA VAL A 106 -13.04 -2.79 -2.05
C VAL A 106 -12.49 -3.97 -2.83
N ALA A 107 -11.17 -4.19 -2.83
CA ALA A 107 -10.56 -5.35 -3.46
C ALA A 107 -9.30 -5.76 -2.71
N ASN A 108 -8.94 -7.04 -2.80
CA ASN A 108 -7.63 -7.51 -2.36
C ASN A 108 -6.53 -6.80 -3.17
N GLY A 109 -5.33 -6.72 -2.60
CA GLY A 109 -4.17 -6.16 -3.29
C GLY A 109 -3.12 -7.23 -3.52
N VAL A 110 -2.56 -7.76 -2.44
CA VAL A 110 -1.46 -8.71 -2.51
C VAL A 110 -1.36 -9.54 -1.24
N ASN A 111 -0.91 -10.79 -1.37
CA ASN A 111 -0.71 -11.72 -0.27
C ASN A 111 0.72 -12.25 -0.27
N SER A 112 1.19 -12.65 0.92
CA SER A 112 2.39 -13.48 1.07
C SER A 112 2.31 -14.72 0.18
N THR A 113 3.47 -15.21 -0.27
CA THR A 113 3.57 -16.47 -1.01
C THR A 113 3.20 -17.68 -0.16
N GLY A 114 3.30 -17.55 1.17
CA GLY A 114 3.13 -18.62 2.14
C GLY A 114 4.42 -19.40 2.45
N ASP A 115 5.50 -19.15 1.73
CA ASP A 115 6.83 -19.72 1.96
C ASP A 115 7.76 -18.67 2.53
N ALA A 116 8.11 -18.78 3.82
CA ALA A 116 8.97 -17.81 4.49
C ALA A 116 10.37 -17.70 3.86
N ALA A 117 10.87 -18.77 3.21
CA ALA A 117 12.15 -18.75 2.52
C ALA A 117 12.10 -18.10 1.13
N LYS A 118 10.89 -18.01 0.54
CA LYS A 118 10.66 -17.53 -0.84
C LYS A 118 9.50 -16.56 -0.90
N ASP A 119 9.44 -15.60 -0.01
CA ASP A 119 8.43 -14.55 -0.04
C ASP A 119 8.95 -13.31 -0.80
N PHE A 120 8.04 -12.53 -1.35
CA PHE A 120 8.35 -11.34 -2.14
C PHE A 120 8.80 -10.14 -1.29
N GLY A 121 8.64 -10.22 0.04
CA GLY A 121 9.10 -9.24 1.02
C GLY A 121 9.86 -9.92 2.14
N GLN A 122 11.11 -9.53 2.37
CA GLN A 122 12.00 -10.19 3.33
C GLN A 122 12.85 -9.21 4.12
N LEU A 123 13.18 -9.63 5.36
CA LEU A 123 14.19 -8.99 6.20
C LEU A 123 15.58 -9.45 5.74
N VAL A 124 16.39 -8.53 5.23
CA VAL A 124 17.71 -8.81 4.64
C VAL A 124 18.81 -8.17 5.46
N VAL A 125 19.89 -8.93 5.70
CA VAL A 125 21.13 -8.49 6.35
C VAL A 125 22.33 -8.88 5.50
N LYS A 126 23.49 -8.22 5.71
CA LYS A 126 24.75 -8.57 5.05
C LYS A 126 25.86 -8.94 6.03
N ASP A 127 25.85 -8.35 7.23
CA ASP A 127 26.85 -8.63 8.24
C ASP A 127 26.85 -10.13 8.60
N PRO A 128 27.97 -10.87 8.42
CA PRO A 128 28.04 -12.28 8.77
C PRO A 128 27.91 -12.55 10.29
N ALA A 129 28.11 -11.55 11.14
CA ALA A 129 27.89 -11.66 12.58
C ALA A 129 26.40 -11.75 12.95
N ILE A 130 25.49 -11.25 12.11
CA ILE A 130 24.04 -11.33 12.31
C ILE A 130 23.57 -12.66 11.72
N LYS A 131 23.47 -13.70 12.52
CA LYS A 131 23.09 -15.07 12.06
C LYS A 131 21.59 -15.30 12.11
N THR A 132 20.89 -14.68 13.07
CA THR A 132 19.46 -14.79 13.30
C THR A 132 18.87 -13.41 13.49
N ALA A 133 17.54 -13.28 13.43
CA ALA A 133 16.88 -11.99 13.67
C ALA A 133 17.04 -11.49 15.12
N LYS A 134 17.34 -12.37 16.09
CA LYS A 134 17.68 -11.98 17.46
C LYS A 134 18.93 -11.10 17.50
N ASP A 135 19.89 -11.31 16.61
CA ASP A 135 21.15 -10.56 16.58
C ASP A 135 20.96 -9.09 16.12
N LEU A 136 19.72 -8.72 15.76
CA LEU A 136 19.32 -7.34 15.48
C LEU A 136 19.03 -6.52 16.74
N GLU A 137 19.05 -7.11 17.92
CA GLU A 137 18.98 -6.35 19.18
C GLU A 137 20.12 -5.31 19.25
N GLY A 138 19.77 -4.05 19.55
CA GLY A 138 20.70 -2.91 19.54
C GLY A 138 21.14 -2.43 18.15
N ARG A 139 20.53 -2.93 17.08
CA ARG A 139 20.84 -2.59 15.69
C ARG A 139 19.72 -1.76 15.07
N THR A 140 20.05 -1.14 13.92
CA THR A 140 19.09 -0.33 13.15
C THR A 140 18.67 -1.08 11.87
N VAL A 141 17.36 -1.15 11.65
CA VAL A 141 16.72 -1.74 10.47
C VAL A 141 16.00 -0.66 9.68
N ALA A 142 16.22 -0.64 8.36
CA ALA A 142 15.49 0.27 7.47
C ALA A 142 14.09 -0.26 7.17
N THR A 143 13.10 0.64 7.21
CA THR A 143 11.71 0.42 6.82
C THR A 143 11.25 1.57 5.91
N ASN A 144 10.26 1.34 5.04
CA ASN A 144 9.74 2.41 4.18
C ASN A 144 8.83 3.40 4.93
N THR A 145 8.22 2.97 6.01
CA THR A 145 7.38 3.78 6.90
C THR A 145 7.44 3.17 8.30
N VAL A 146 7.76 3.98 9.31
CA VAL A 146 7.80 3.51 10.70
C VAL A 146 6.40 3.34 11.30
N LYS A 147 6.27 2.48 12.32
CA LYS A 147 5.00 2.09 12.96
C LYS A 147 3.98 1.57 11.94
N ASN A 148 4.46 0.72 11.03
CA ASN A 148 3.69 0.21 9.91
C ASN A 148 3.91 -1.30 9.71
N ILE A 149 3.51 -1.85 8.55
CA ILE A 149 3.55 -3.30 8.30
C ILE A 149 4.97 -3.85 8.36
N VAL A 150 5.95 -3.12 7.84
CA VAL A 150 7.34 -3.58 7.75
C VAL A 150 7.96 -3.75 9.14
N ASP A 151 7.95 -2.70 9.96
CA ASP A 151 8.54 -2.81 11.30
C ASP A 151 7.73 -3.74 12.22
N THR A 152 6.42 -3.85 12.04
CA THR A 152 5.60 -4.85 12.74
C THR A 152 6.01 -6.26 12.36
N THR A 153 6.25 -6.53 11.07
CA THR A 153 6.74 -7.82 10.59
C THR A 153 8.12 -8.14 11.14
N VAL A 154 9.06 -7.19 11.08
CA VAL A 154 10.41 -7.36 11.64
C VAL A 154 10.37 -7.67 13.12
N LYS A 155 9.53 -6.95 13.90
CA LYS A 155 9.35 -7.22 15.33
C LYS A 155 8.86 -8.64 15.60
N GLU A 156 7.94 -9.15 14.77
CA GLU A 156 7.46 -10.53 14.89
C GLU A 156 8.54 -11.55 14.54
N ILE A 157 9.33 -11.32 13.49
CA ILE A 157 10.46 -12.16 13.12
C ILE A 157 11.50 -12.22 14.25
N VAL A 158 11.84 -11.06 14.86
CA VAL A 158 12.77 -10.99 16.00
C VAL A 158 12.20 -11.75 17.20
N ARG A 159 10.91 -11.60 17.51
CA ARG A 159 10.25 -12.32 18.62
C ARG A 159 10.28 -13.83 18.40
N LYS A 160 10.00 -14.30 17.20
CA LYS A 160 10.06 -15.73 16.84
C LYS A 160 11.47 -16.30 16.92
N ALA A 161 12.49 -15.48 16.68
CA ALA A 161 13.89 -15.85 16.86
C ALA A 161 14.35 -15.82 18.33
N GLY A 162 13.45 -15.54 19.29
CA GLY A 162 13.75 -15.46 20.73
C GLY A 162 14.46 -14.16 21.14
N GLY A 163 14.36 -13.10 20.33
CA GLY A 163 14.87 -11.77 20.61
C GLY A 163 13.81 -10.83 21.19
N ASP A 164 14.29 -9.70 21.72
CA ASP A 164 13.45 -8.60 22.21
C ASP A 164 13.27 -7.54 21.11
N PRO A 165 12.09 -7.45 20.48
CA PRO A 165 11.84 -6.49 19.39
C PRO A 165 11.88 -5.02 19.85
N ALA A 166 11.76 -4.74 21.15
CA ALA A 166 11.87 -3.38 21.68
C ALA A 166 13.31 -2.83 21.59
N LYS A 167 14.30 -3.70 21.46
CA LYS A 167 15.71 -3.32 21.31
C LYS A 167 16.11 -3.06 19.86
N VAL A 168 15.25 -3.27 18.87
CA VAL A 168 15.52 -2.97 17.47
C VAL A 168 15.13 -1.54 17.17
N SER A 169 16.08 -0.77 16.61
CA SER A 169 15.82 0.58 16.14
C SER A 169 15.34 0.56 14.68
N PHE A 170 14.45 1.47 14.31
CA PHE A 170 13.98 1.60 12.94
C PHE A 170 14.28 2.99 12.39
N VAL A 171 14.69 3.03 11.10
CA VAL A 171 14.87 4.28 10.34
C VAL A 171 14.05 4.22 9.06
N GLU A 172 13.40 5.33 8.73
CA GLU A 172 12.59 5.44 7.53
C GLU A 172 13.46 5.80 6.32
N LEU A 173 13.44 4.95 5.29
CA LEU A 173 14.11 5.13 4.01
C LEU A 173 13.19 4.67 2.89
N ALA A 174 13.21 5.35 1.74
CA ALA A 174 12.53 4.85 0.55
C ALA A 174 13.15 3.51 0.09
N PHE A 175 12.33 2.59 -0.41
CA PHE A 175 12.79 1.28 -0.86
C PHE A 175 14.02 1.32 -1.78
N PRO A 176 14.11 2.21 -2.80
CA PRO A 176 15.29 2.31 -3.67
C PRO A 176 16.59 2.63 -2.92
N ASP A 177 16.53 3.32 -1.78
CA ASP A 177 17.70 3.81 -1.03
C ASP A 177 18.21 2.82 0.00
N MET A 178 17.39 1.83 0.37
CA MET A 178 17.71 0.89 1.46
C MET A 178 18.93 0.03 1.16
N GLY A 179 19.06 -0.47 -0.09
CA GLY A 179 20.20 -1.30 -0.49
C GLY A 179 21.53 -0.57 -0.34
N ALA A 180 21.60 0.70 -0.78
CA ALA A 180 22.78 1.53 -0.62
C ALA A 180 23.09 1.85 0.85
N ALA A 181 22.07 2.01 1.69
CA ALA A 181 22.23 2.22 3.13
C ALA A 181 22.80 0.97 3.83
N LEU A 182 22.32 -0.22 3.46
CA LEU A 182 22.83 -1.50 3.96
C LEU A 182 24.27 -1.75 3.50
N ASP A 183 24.58 -1.50 2.22
CA ASP A 183 25.92 -1.65 1.65
C ASP A 183 26.94 -0.74 2.32
N ALA A 184 26.54 0.47 2.71
CA ALA A 184 27.37 1.43 3.43
C ALA A 184 27.43 1.20 4.95
N GLY A 185 26.76 0.15 5.49
CA GLY A 185 26.70 -0.13 6.93
C GLY A 185 25.93 0.91 7.77
N ARG A 186 25.19 1.83 7.12
CA ARG A 186 24.37 2.82 7.82
C ARG A 186 23.18 2.19 8.55
N VAL A 187 22.72 1.04 8.06
CA VAL A 187 21.76 0.17 8.72
C VAL A 187 22.31 -1.26 8.70
N GLN A 188 21.93 -2.10 9.67
CA GLN A 188 22.40 -3.47 9.79
C GLN A 188 21.42 -4.48 9.20
N GLY A 189 20.17 -4.04 8.99
CA GLY A 189 19.13 -4.78 8.29
C GLY A 189 18.22 -3.85 7.49
N MET A 190 17.51 -4.44 6.55
CA MET A 190 16.43 -3.75 5.84
C MET A 190 15.31 -4.76 5.56
N PHE A 191 14.07 -4.32 5.63
CA PHE A 191 12.97 -5.11 5.09
C PHE A 191 12.55 -4.52 3.75
N VAL A 192 12.74 -5.28 2.69
CA VAL A 192 12.44 -4.84 1.32
C VAL A 192 11.50 -5.82 0.63
N VAL A 193 10.75 -5.29 -0.32
CA VAL A 193 9.89 -6.05 -1.23
C VAL A 193 10.45 -6.01 -2.64
N GLU A 194 9.96 -6.87 -3.53
CA GLU A 194 10.32 -6.78 -4.93
C GLU A 194 9.81 -5.46 -5.58
N PRO A 195 10.57 -4.86 -6.46
CA PRO A 195 11.73 -5.38 -7.19
C PRO A 195 13.10 -5.13 -6.50
N PHE A 196 13.14 -4.72 -5.24
CA PHE A 196 14.39 -4.37 -4.52
C PHE A 196 15.02 -5.56 -3.79
N LEU A 197 14.25 -6.62 -3.54
CA LEU A 197 14.69 -7.81 -2.83
C LEU A 197 15.70 -8.63 -3.66
N ALA A 198 15.36 -9.02 -4.87
CA ALA A 198 16.22 -9.85 -5.71
C ALA A 198 17.61 -9.24 -5.93
N PRO A 199 17.78 -7.95 -6.26
CA PRO A 199 19.10 -7.31 -6.33
C PRO A 199 19.86 -7.31 -5.00
N ALA A 200 19.17 -7.18 -3.87
CA ALA A 200 19.83 -7.22 -2.55
C ALA A 200 20.40 -8.59 -2.23
N LEU A 201 19.64 -9.65 -2.51
CA LEU A 201 20.10 -11.04 -2.35
C LEU A 201 21.23 -11.36 -3.31
N ALA A 202 21.16 -10.95 -4.58
CA ALA A 202 22.22 -11.13 -5.57
C ALA A 202 23.55 -10.46 -5.17
N LYS A 203 23.50 -9.39 -4.38
CA LYS A 203 24.67 -8.69 -3.82
C LYS A 203 25.16 -9.27 -2.48
N GLY A 204 24.79 -10.50 -2.15
CA GLY A 204 25.22 -11.20 -0.93
C GLY A 204 24.37 -10.91 0.32
N GLY A 205 23.18 -10.32 0.14
CA GLY A 205 22.19 -10.24 1.21
C GLY A 205 21.69 -11.62 1.63
N ARG A 206 21.37 -11.78 2.90
CA ARG A 206 20.77 -12.99 3.47
C ARG A 206 19.42 -12.65 4.10
N ALA A 207 18.40 -13.42 3.77
CA ALA A 207 17.08 -13.29 4.38
C ALA A 207 17.06 -13.94 5.78
N LEU A 208 16.40 -13.26 6.72
CA LEU A 208 16.19 -13.76 8.09
C LEU A 208 14.72 -14.02 8.41
N GLY A 209 13.82 -13.70 7.50
CA GLY A 209 12.38 -13.90 7.63
C GLY A 209 11.60 -13.03 6.65
N SER A 210 10.28 -13.19 6.64
CA SER A 210 9.40 -12.61 5.63
C SER A 210 8.00 -12.28 6.17
N TYR A 211 7.11 -11.84 5.31
CA TYR A 211 5.68 -11.69 5.64
C TYR A 211 5.02 -13.02 6.06
N ALA A 212 5.44 -14.14 5.48
CA ALA A 212 4.93 -15.47 5.85
C ALA A 212 5.21 -15.84 7.30
N ASP A 213 6.20 -15.23 7.95
CA ASP A 213 6.45 -15.41 9.38
C ASP A 213 5.34 -14.80 10.24
N VAL A 214 4.62 -13.80 9.77
CA VAL A 214 3.42 -13.29 10.45
C VAL A 214 2.25 -14.23 10.22
N ASP A 215 1.95 -14.49 8.97
CA ASP A 215 0.94 -15.46 8.54
C ASP A 215 1.24 -15.92 7.10
N PRO A 216 1.22 -17.25 6.81
CA PRO A 216 1.44 -17.75 5.45
C PRO A 216 0.44 -17.24 4.41
N LYS A 217 -0.76 -16.79 4.85
CA LYS A 217 -1.78 -16.20 3.99
C LYS A 217 -1.91 -14.69 4.16
N LEU A 218 -0.92 -14.03 4.74
CA LEU A 218 -1.01 -12.62 5.09
C LEU A 218 -1.51 -11.79 3.90
N CYS A 219 -2.66 -11.16 4.06
CA CYS A 219 -3.06 -10.03 3.22
C CYS A 219 -2.15 -8.85 3.57
N VAL A 220 -1.18 -8.56 2.70
CA VAL A 220 -0.20 -7.51 2.94
C VAL A 220 -0.78 -6.14 2.63
N ALA A 221 -1.56 -6.04 1.56
CA ALA A 221 -2.15 -4.78 1.11
C ALA A 221 -3.47 -5.00 0.38
N ALA A 222 -4.26 -3.92 0.27
CA ALA A 222 -5.57 -3.93 -0.37
C ALA A 222 -5.85 -2.61 -1.10
N TYR A 223 -6.77 -2.66 -2.07
CA TYR A 223 -7.34 -1.46 -2.68
C TYR A 223 -8.52 -0.96 -1.85
N PHE A 224 -8.59 0.34 -1.67
CA PHE A 224 -9.60 0.98 -0.84
C PHE A 224 -10.11 2.27 -1.49
N THR A 225 -11.25 2.75 -0.99
CA THR A 225 -11.85 4.02 -1.40
C THR A 225 -12.50 4.72 -0.21
N SER A 226 -12.98 5.94 -0.41
CA SER A 226 -13.72 6.69 0.61
C SER A 226 -15.18 6.22 0.72
N SER A 227 -15.73 6.26 1.93
CA SER A 227 -17.18 6.04 2.15
C SER A 227 -18.03 7.03 1.36
N GLN A 228 -17.50 8.22 1.10
CA GLN A 228 -18.16 9.24 0.29
C GLN A 228 -18.32 8.76 -1.16
N LEU A 229 -17.26 8.24 -1.80
CA LEU A 229 -17.34 7.74 -3.17
C LEU A 229 -18.33 6.56 -3.27
N ILE A 230 -18.31 5.65 -2.29
CA ILE A 230 -19.26 4.52 -2.24
C ILE A 230 -20.70 5.01 -2.23
N ALA A 231 -21.00 6.07 -1.45
CA ALA A 231 -22.36 6.64 -1.38
C ALA A 231 -22.73 7.42 -2.65
N GLN A 232 -21.79 8.14 -3.27
CA GLN A 232 -22.05 9.00 -4.43
C GLN A 232 -22.07 8.24 -5.76
N ASN A 233 -21.23 7.22 -5.93
CA ASN A 233 -21.11 6.46 -7.17
C ASN A 233 -20.82 4.97 -6.90
N PRO A 234 -21.79 4.23 -6.34
CA PRO A 234 -21.63 2.80 -6.05
C PRO A 234 -21.38 1.96 -7.30
N ASP A 235 -21.89 2.40 -8.45
CA ASP A 235 -21.68 1.71 -9.73
C ASP A 235 -20.20 1.78 -10.17
N LEU A 236 -19.55 2.94 -10.07
CA LEU A 236 -18.12 3.06 -10.34
C LEU A 236 -17.30 2.16 -9.41
N VAL A 237 -17.63 2.13 -8.11
CA VAL A 237 -16.93 1.27 -7.14
C VAL A 237 -17.07 -0.20 -7.53
N LYS A 238 -18.27 -0.65 -7.93
CA LYS A 238 -18.51 -2.01 -8.40
C LYS A 238 -17.66 -2.34 -9.65
N ARG A 239 -17.72 -1.48 -10.68
CA ARG A 239 -16.97 -1.67 -11.93
C ARG A 239 -15.46 -1.71 -11.71
N PHE A 240 -14.94 -0.83 -10.84
CA PHE A 240 -13.53 -0.84 -10.44
C PHE A 240 -13.15 -2.12 -9.70
N THR A 241 -13.97 -2.56 -8.75
CA THR A 241 -13.74 -3.80 -7.99
C THR A 241 -13.68 -5.02 -8.92
N GLU A 242 -14.62 -5.13 -9.86
CA GLU A 242 -14.65 -6.22 -10.84
C GLU A 242 -13.42 -6.18 -11.77
N ALA A 243 -12.99 -4.98 -12.23
CA ALA A 243 -11.80 -4.83 -13.04
C ALA A 243 -10.54 -5.23 -12.26
N MET A 244 -10.46 -4.89 -10.97
CA MET A 244 -9.35 -5.30 -10.10
C MET A 244 -9.33 -6.82 -9.89
N GLN A 245 -10.47 -7.46 -9.62
CA GLN A 245 -10.55 -8.91 -9.45
C GLN A 245 -10.06 -9.64 -10.71
N GLU A 246 -10.47 -9.18 -11.89
CA GLU A 246 -9.98 -9.73 -13.16
C GLU A 246 -8.48 -9.48 -13.35
N SER A 247 -7.98 -8.31 -12.95
CA SER A 247 -6.55 -7.96 -13.02
C SER A 247 -5.70 -8.83 -12.09
N LEU A 248 -6.18 -9.09 -10.86
CA LEU A 248 -5.51 -9.97 -9.89
C LEU A 248 -5.44 -11.40 -10.43
N ALA A 249 -6.56 -11.93 -10.92
CA ALA A 249 -6.61 -13.30 -11.49
C ALA A 249 -5.70 -13.43 -12.73
N TYR A 250 -5.65 -12.39 -13.57
CA TYR A 250 -4.76 -12.38 -14.73
C TYR A 250 -3.29 -12.39 -14.30
N ALA A 251 -2.89 -11.54 -13.35
CA ALA A 251 -1.52 -11.46 -12.84
C ALA A 251 -1.07 -12.78 -12.20
N ASP A 252 -1.92 -13.40 -11.39
CA ASP A 252 -1.62 -14.69 -10.73
C ASP A 252 -1.35 -15.82 -11.76
N GLY A 253 -2.04 -15.80 -12.90
CA GLY A 253 -1.88 -16.76 -13.99
C GLY A 253 -0.78 -16.43 -15.02
N HIS A 254 -0.21 -15.20 -15.00
CA HIS A 254 0.72 -14.73 -16.04
C HIS A 254 2.01 -14.12 -15.45
N PRO A 255 2.88 -14.93 -14.80
CA PRO A 255 4.07 -14.43 -14.10
C PRO A 255 5.04 -13.65 -15.00
N ASP A 256 5.20 -14.02 -16.27
CA ASP A 256 6.09 -13.32 -17.19
C ASP A 256 5.54 -11.94 -17.58
N ALA A 257 4.22 -11.82 -17.77
CA ALA A 257 3.59 -10.53 -17.99
C ALA A 257 3.74 -9.60 -16.76
N VAL A 258 3.68 -10.14 -15.55
CA VAL A 258 3.97 -9.40 -14.31
C VAL A 258 5.39 -8.85 -14.32
N ARG A 259 6.39 -9.69 -14.57
CA ARG A 259 7.81 -9.28 -14.63
C ARG A 259 8.04 -8.18 -15.66
N GLN A 260 7.43 -8.33 -16.83
CA GLN A 260 7.48 -7.29 -17.86
C GLN A 260 6.79 -6.00 -17.39
N ALA A 261 5.60 -6.07 -16.81
CA ALA A 261 4.87 -4.90 -16.36
C ALA A 261 5.64 -4.09 -15.32
N VAL A 262 6.33 -4.75 -14.37
CA VAL A 262 7.13 -4.07 -13.33
C VAL A 262 8.19 -3.16 -13.92
N THR A 263 8.79 -3.51 -15.06
CA THR A 263 9.80 -2.68 -15.74
C THR A 263 9.23 -1.38 -16.33
N THR A 264 7.91 -1.29 -16.52
CA THR A 264 7.27 -0.12 -17.12
C THR A 264 6.99 1.02 -16.14
N TYR A 265 6.96 0.73 -14.83
CA TYR A 265 6.63 1.72 -13.80
C TYR A 265 7.66 1.79 -12.66
N THR A 266 8.72 0.98 -12.72
CA THR A 266 9.87 1.00 -11.81
C THR A 266 11.16 1.20 -12.62
N GLN A 267 12.29 1.34 -11.92
CA GLN A 267 13.62 1.47 -12.56
C GLN A 267 14.36 0.12 -12.68
N ILE A 268 13.67 -1.02 -12.43
CA ILE A 268 14.29 -2.34 -12.53
C ILE A 268 14.56 -2.71 -14.00
N LYS A 269 15.71 -3.33 -14.25
CA LYS A 269 16.04 -3.88 -15.56
C LYS A 269 15.36 -5.25 -15.76
N ALA A 270 15.17 -5.64 -17.01
CA ALA A 270 14.46 -6.87 -17.37
C ALA A 270 15.12 -8.15 -16.83
N ASP A 271 16.47 -8.21 -16.80
CA ASP A 271 17.23 -9.32 -16.25
C ASP A 271 16.99 -9.48 -14.73
N ALA A 272 17.00 -8.37 -13.99
CA ALA A 272 16.70 -8.39 -12.57
C ALA A 272 15.21 -8.68 -12.30
N ALA A 273 14.31 -8.23 -13.16
CA ALA A 273 12.88 -8.57 -13.07
C ALA A 273 12.63 -10.09 -13.22
N GLY A 274 13.44 -10.78 -14.03
CA GLY A 274 13.40 -12.24 -14.18
C GLY A 274 13.66 -13.01 -12.87
N ALA A 275 14.49 -12.45 -11.99
CA ALA A 275 14.87 -13.07 -10.71
C ALA A 275 13.88 -12.81 -9.56
N MET A 276 12.87 -11.93 -9.75
CA MET A 276 11.91 -11.59 -8.70
C MET A 276 11.10 -12.79 -8.23
N THR A 277 10.90 -12.88 -6.92
CA THR A 277 9.87 -13.70 -6.31
C THR A 277 8.53 -12.98 -6.40
N LEU A 278 7.58 -13.55 -7.10
CA LEU A 278 6.25 -12.94 -7.24
C LEU A 278 5.37 -13.28 -6.05
N PRO A 279 4.58 -12.31 -5.54
CA PRO A 279 3.58 -12.55 -4.51
C PRO A 279 2.41 -13.36 -5.05
N LYS A 280 1.43 -13.66 -4.19
CA LYS A 280 0.12 -14.16 -4.61
C LYS A 280 -0.89 -13.03 -4.69
N TRP A 281 -1.77 -13.14 -5.68
CA TRP A 281 -2.87 -12.20 -5.88
C TRP A 281 -4.21 -12.92 -5.75
N ALA A 282 -4.58 -13.24 -4.49
CA ALA A 282 -5.87 -13.86 -4.22
C ALA A 282 -7.04 -12.95 -4.65
N SER A 283 -8.15 -13.54 -5.05
CA SER A 283 -9.35 -12.79 -5.47
C SER A 283 -10.06 -12.08 -4.33
N THR A 284 -9.86 -12.54 -3.09
CA THR A 284 -10.51 -12.01 -1.89
C THR A 284 -9.51 -11.69 -0.79
N VAL A 285 -9.89 -10.76 0.09
CA VAL A 285 -9.11 -10.44 1.29
C VAL A 285 -9.20 -11.59 2.29
N ASP A 286 -8.06 -12.08 2.76
CA ASP A 286 -8.00 -13.05 3.87
C ASP A 286 -8.22 -12.33 5.20
N THR A 287 -9.47 -12.28 5.65
CA THR A 287 -9.87 -11.56 6.87
C THR A 287 -9.26 -12.16 8.13
N ALA A 288 -8.92 -13.45 8.14
CA ALA A 288 -8.29 -14.11 9.28
C ALA A 288 -6.85 -13.61 9.47
N SER A 289 -6.08 -13.50 8.39
CA SER A 289 -4.71 -12.94 8.45
C SER A 289 -4.71 -11.45 8.82
N VAL A 290 -5.70 -10.68 8.34
CA VAL A 290 -5.90 -9.30 8.78
C VAL A 290 -6.18 -9.24 10.27
N GLY A 291 -6.99 -10.16 10.80
CA GLY A 291 -7.26 -10.27 12.23
C GLY A 291 -5.99 -10.53 13.05
N LYS A 292 -5.09 -11.40 12.59
CA LYS A 292 -3.79 -11.62 13.25
C LYS A 292 -2.93 -10.36 13.24
N MET A 293 -2.82 -9.67 12.10
CA MET A 293 -2.08 -8.42 12.03
C MET A 293 -2.66 -7.37 12.98
N ASN A 294 -3.98 -7.25 13.05
CA ASN A 294 -4.69 -6.35 13.96
C ASN A 294 -4.32 -6.60 15.44
N GLN A 295 -4.24 -7.87 15.86
CA GLN A 295 -3.79 -8.25 17.19
C GLN A 295 -2.31 -7.91 17.42
N LEU A 296 -1.44 -8.19 16.47
CA LEU A 296 -0.01 -7.85 16.56
C LEU A 296 0.22 -6.35 16.70
N LEU A 297 -0.54 -5.53 16.00
CA LEU A 297 -0.46 -4.07 16.10
C LEU A 297 -0.82 -3.58 17.50
N ALA A 298 -1.84 -4.15 18.13
CA ALA A 298 -2.19 -3.83 19.52
C ALA A 298 -1.08 -4.30 20.48
N THR A 299 -0.55 -5.51 20.30
CA THR A 299 0.57 -6.04 21.10
C THR A 299 1.82 -5.19 20.98
N ASN A 300 2.11 -4.65 19.78
CA ASN A 300 3.28 -3.80 19.52
C ASN A 300 3.04 -2.31 19.87
N GLY A 301 1.88 -1.95 20.40
CA GLY A 301 1.54 -0.56 20.76
C GLY A 301 1.38 0.38 19.57
N VAL A 302 1.16 -0.15 18.36
CA VAL A 302 0.82 0.65 17.17
C VAL A 302 -0.65 1.05 17.20
N LEU A 303 -1.51 0.13 17.64
CA LEU A 303 -2.92 0.39 17.96
C LEU A 303 -3.12 0.35 19.48
N SER A 304 -4.02 1.17 19.99
CA SER A 304 -4.39 1.15 21.42
C SER A 304 -5.18 -0.10 21.80
N ALA A 305 -5.93 -0.66 20.85
CA ALA A 305 -6.67 -1.92 20.92
C ALA A 305 -6.92 -2.42 19.49
N PRO A 306 -7.25 -3.71 19.29
CA PRO A 306 -7.68 -4.21 17.97
C PRO A 306 -8.88 -3.43 17.45
N VAL A 307 -8.85 -3.10 16.15
CA VAL A 307 -9.90 -2.36 15.45
C VAL A 307 -11.05 -3.31 15.08
N ASP A 308 -12.29 -2.85 15.19
CA ASP A 308 -13.42 -3.53 14.54
C ASP A 308 -13.30 -3.42 13.02
N THR A 309 -12.96 -4.53 12.38
CA THR A 309 -12.70 -4.58 10.94
C THR A 309 -13.97 -4.70 10.09
N SER A 310 -15.14 -4.92 10.68
CA SER A 310 -16.41 -5.11 9.95
C SER A 310 -16.82 -3.90 9.11
N LYS A 311 -16.41 -2.70 9.53
CA LYS A 311 -16.66 -1.46 8.79
C LYS A 311 -15.60 -1.14 7.74
N LEU A 312 -14.41 -1.72 7.86
CA LEU A 312 -13.25 -1.48 7.00
C LEU A 312 -13.17 -2.50 5.87
N LEU A 313 -13.42 -3.78 6.16
CA LEU A 313 -13.31 -4.87 5.20
C LEU A 313 -14.62 -5.09 4.43
N PRO A 314 -14.56 -5.75 3.25
CA PRO A 314 -15.74 -6.10 2.46
C PRO A 314 -16.75 -6.93 3.22
#